data_177417fed68749a69910dfff25f53590
#
_entry.id   177417fed68749a69910dfff25f53590
#
_cell.length_a   1.000
_cell.length_b   1.000
_cell.length_c   1.000
_cell.angle_alpha   90.00
_cell.angle_beta   90.00
_cell.angle_gamma   90.00
#
_symmetry.space_group_name_H-M   'P 1'
#
loop_
_entity.id
_entity.type
_entity.pdbx_description
1 polymer ?
#
loop_
_entity_poly.entity_id
_entity_poly.type
_entity_poly.pdbx_seq_one_letter_code
_entity_poly.pdbx_strand_id
1 'polypeptide(L)'
;MRDISSSLFYDSIRYLRISRTVKKEPAKPKHLTVIMLRHKLIHPQISSVLAAAGHHSTILIADGNYPAASKRGPRAELVSLNLMPGIPTCNQVLEAVLSAVPVEAIQTMQTETSGPYALDGDPPVWEDYRETIQKADLDLQLEPIDKWAFYEAVSTPDHVLTIQTADQQRYANILLSIGVRMD
;
A
#
# COMPACT_ATOMS: atom_id res chain seq x y z
N MET A 1 -63.48 -35.97 -69.30
CA MET A 1 -63.42 -37.38 -68.89
C MET A 1 -62.67 -37.48 -67.62
N ARG A 2 -63.39 -37.74 -66.53
CA ARG A 2 -63.04 -38.39 -65.27
C ARG A 2 -61.79 -37.90 -64.59
N ASP A 3 -61.78 -37.19 -63.44
CA ASP A 3 -62.44 -37.50 -62.17
C ASP A 3 -61.45 -38.20 -61.19
N ILE A 4 -61.52 -37.81 -59.94
CA ILE A 4 -61.20 -38.41 -58.66
C ILE A 4 -59.89 -37.93 -58.09
N SER A 5 -59.92 -36.98 -57.15
CA SER A 5 -60.18 -36.99 -55.71
C SER A 5 -59.19 -37.89 -54.88
N SER A 6 -58.56 -37.27 -54.00
CA SER A 6 -58.48 -37.60 -52.55
C SER A 6 -57.30 -36.85 -51.92
N SER A 7 -57.52 -35.88 -51.06
CA SER A 7 -57.86 -36.04 -49.66
C SER A 7 -56.72 -36.38 -48.79
N LEU A 8 -56.32 -35.34 -48.01
CA LEU A 8 -55.96 -35.40 -46.58
C LEU A 8 -54.72 -36.21 -46.15
N PHE A 9 -53.73 -35.51 -45.68
CA PHE A 9 -53.37 -35.57 -44.27
C PHE A 9 -52.29 -34.57 -44.01
N TYR A 10 -52.69 -33.41 -43.48
CA TYR A 10 -51.73 -32.48 -42.85
C TYR A 10 -51.61 -32.93 -41.41
N ASP A 11 -50.54 -33.66 -41.13
CA ASP A 11 -50.24 -34.06 -39.79
C ASP A 11 -49.41 -32.96 -39.14
N SER A 12 -49.97 -32.40 -38.08
CA SER A 12 -49.38 -31.31 -37.25
C SER A 12 -48.21 -31.81 -36.50
N ILE A 13 -46.97 -31.49 -36.93
CA ILE A 13 -45.83 -31.66 -36.17
C ILE A 13 -45.76 -30.49 -35.14
N ARG A 14 -46.26 -30.76 -33.92
CA ARG A 14 -46.01 -29.89 -32.76
C ARG A 14 -44.55 -29.91 -32.43
N TYR A 15 -43.83 -28.80 -32.73
CA TYR A 15 -42.51 -28.54 -32.20
C TYR A 15 -42.58 -28.36 -30.67
N LEU A 16 -42.24 -29.40 -29.95
CA LEU A 16 -41.96 -29.33 -28.52
C LEU A 16 -40.71 -28.44 -28.30
N ARG A 17 -40.97 -27.20 -27.90
CA ARG A 17 -39.93 -26.26 -27.48
C ARG A 17 -39.41 -26.73 -26.13
N ILE A 18 -38.34 -27.54 -26.12
CA ILE A 18 -37.65 -27.91 -24.91
C ILE A 18 -36.91 -26.65 -24.40
N SER A 19 -37.51 -25.98 -23.43
CA SER A 19 -36.83 -24.92 -22.70
C SER A 19 -35.70 -25.57 -21.86
N ARG A 20 -34.48 -25.50 -22.37
CA ARG A 20 -33.30 -25.80 -21.54
C ARG A 20 -33.19 -24.72 -20.46
N THR A 21 -33.69 -25.03 -19.29
CA THR A 21 -33.35 -24.32 -18.06
C THR A 21 -31.87 -24.51 -17.83
N VAL A 22 -31.08 -23.49 -18.18
CA VAL A 22 -29.66 -23.43 -17.80
C VAL A 22 -29.63 -23.33 -16.27
N LYS A 23 -29.37 -24.44 -15.62
CA LYS A 23 -29.06 -24.42 -14.18
C LYS A 23 -27.79 -23.57 -13.98
N LYS A 24 -27.99 -22.38 -13.41
CA LYS A 24 -26.89 -21.53 -12.99
C LYS A 24 -26.06 -22.30 -11.96
N GLU A 25 -24.84 -22.70 -12.29
CA GLU A 25 -23.95 -23.32 -11.32
C GLU A 25 -23.86 -22.41 -10.11
N PRO A 26 -23.90 -22.95 -8.87
CA PRO A 26 -23.67 -22.16 -7.68
C PRO A 26 -22.27 -21.57 -7.78
N ALA A 27 -22.18 -20.24 -7.60
CA ALA A 27 -20.89 -19.54 -7.57
C ALA A 27 -19.97 -20.26 -6.58
N LYS A 28 -18.78 -20.65 -7.05
CA LYS A 28 -17.75 -21.24 -6.18
C LYS A 28 -17.56 -20.33 -4.97
N PRO A 29 -17.56 -20.87 -3.75
CA PRO A 29 -17.32 -20.04 -2.56
C PRO A 29 -16.00 -19.31 -2.75
N LYS A 30 -16.04 -17.96 -2.65
CA LYS A 30 -14.82 -17.16 -2.60
C LYS A 30 -13.98 -17.75 -1.46
N HIS A 31 -12.82 -18.26 -1.79
CA HIS A 31 -11.87 -18.77 -0.79
C HIS A 31 -11.66 -17.66 0.24
N LEU A 32 -12.27 -17.78 1.40
CA LEU A 32 -11.99 -16.89 2.51
C LEU A 32 -10.55 -17.17 2.91
N THR A 33 -9.63 -16.31 2.45
CA THR A 33 -8.28 -16.30 3.00
C THR A 33 -8.43 -15.89 4.46
N VAL A 34 -8.27 -16.83 5.38
CA VAL A 34 -8.29 -16.54 6.82
C VAL A 34 -6.97 -15.85 7.15
N ILE A 35 -6.99 -14.53 7.11
CA ILE A 35 -5.91 -13.69 7.63
C ILE A 35 -6.32 -13.24 9.04
N MET A 36 -5.40 -13.40 10.00
CA MET A 36 -5.66 -13.02 11.41
C MET A 36 -5.83 -11.49 11.56
N LEU A 37 -5.06 -10.70 10.83
CA LEU A 37 -5.20 -9.24 10.73
C LEU A 37 -5.76 -8.88 9.34
N ARG A 38 -6.61 -7.85 9.28
CA ARG A 38 -7.23 -7.43 8.02
C ARG A 38 -6.37 -6.51 7.16
N HIS A 39 -5.30 -5.95 7.74
CA HIS A 39 -4.33 -5.09 7.05
C HIS A 39 -3.04 -5.86 6.71
N LYS A 40 -2.20 -5.29 5.84
CA LYS A 40 -0.97 -5.93 5.37
C LYS A 40 0.14 -5.98 6.42
N LEU A 41 0.11 -5.05 7.38
CA LEU A 41 1.10 -4.98 8.46
C LEU A 41 0.84 -6.08 9.49
N ILE A 42 1.80 -7.00 9.64
CA ILE A 42 1.70 -8.12 10.61
C ILE A 42 2.85 -8.12 11.64
N HIS A 43 3.78 -7.16 11.54
CA HIS A 43 4.91 -7.07 12.46
C HIS A 43 4.44 -6.66 13.87
N PRO A 44 4.63 -7.48 14.92
CA PRO A 44 3.99 -7.25 16.22
C PRO A 44 4.46 -5.98 16.91
N GLN A 45 5.75 -5.67 16.90
CA GLN A 45 6.29 -4.47 17.54
C GLN A 45 5.82 -3.20 16.83
N ILE A 46 5.86 -3.15 15.49
CA ILE A 46 5.33 -2.02 14.72
C ILE A 46 3.85 -1.83 15.03
N SER A 47 3.04 -2.90 14.97
CA SER A 47 1.61 -2.84 15.26
C SER A 47 1.32 -2.34 16.68
N SER A 48 2.14 -2.74 17.67
CA SER A 48 2.01 -2.29 19.05
C SER A 48 2.24 -0.78 19.19
N VAL A 49 3.30 -0.25 18.55
CA VAL A 49 3.58 1.20 18.57
C VAL A 49 2.47 1.98 17.87
N LEU A 50 2.04 1.53 16.69
CA LEU A 50 0.98 2.21 15.93
C LEU A 50 -0.37 2.20 16.66
N ALA A 51 -0.68 1.12 17.39
CA ALA A 51 -1.89 1.03 18.21
C ALA A 51 -1.89 2.02 19.40
N ALA A 52 -0.72 2.43 19.88
CA ALA A 52 -0.56 3.41 20.94
C ALA A 52 -0.36 4.85 20.44
N ALA A 53 -0.04 5.01 19.15
CA ALA A 53 0.17 6.31 18.53
C ALA A 53 -1.17 7.06 18.32
N GLY A 54 -1.09 8.37 18.24
CA GLY A 54 -2.24 9.24 17.98
C GLY A 54 -2.00 10.22 16.85
N HIS A 55 -2.96 11.11 16.63
CA HIS A 55 -2.86 12.21 15.66
C HIS A 55 -1.59 13.05 15.90
N HIS A 56 -0.96 13.46 14.81
CA HIS A 56 0.35 14.14 14.74
C HIS A 56 1.57 13.30 15.14
N SER A 57 1.42 12.08 15.63
CA SER A 57 2.59 11.21 15.80
C SER A 57 3.27 10.96 14.45
N THR A 58 4.61 10.95 14.43
CA THR A 58 5.36 10.73 13.20
C THR A 58 6.07 9.38 13.19
N ILE A 59 6.16 8.80 11.99
CA ILE A 59 6.78 7.51 11.71
C ILE A 59 7.84 7.71 10.63
N LEU A 60 9.07 7.35 10.90
CA LEU A 60 10.13 7.31 9.88
C LEU A 60 10.28 5.89 9.35
N ILE A 61 10.21 5.74 8.03
CA ILE A 61 10.70 4.57 7.31
C ILE A 61 12.05 4.96 6.74
N ALA A 62 13.11 4.38 7.27
CA ALA A 62 14.49 4.75 7.01
C ALA A 62 15.17 3.76 6.05
N ASP A 63 15.95 4.28 5.11
CA ASP A 63 16.83 3.48 4.24
C ASP A 63 18.01 2.88 5.01
N GLY A 64 18.79 2.02 4.36
CA GLY A 64 19.93 1.33 4.96
C GLY A 64 21.08 2.25 5.37
N ASN A 65 21.11 3.49 4.88
CA ASN A 65 22.16 4.48 5.16
C ASN A 65 21.78 5.48 6.25
N TYR A 66 20.49 5.51 6.65
CA TYR A 66 20.02 6.45 7.65
C TYR A 66 20.62 6.15 9.03
N PRO A 67 21.10 7.17 9.77
CA PRO A 67 21.72 6.98 11.09
C PRO A 67 20.65 6.78 12.20
N ALA A 68 19.84 5.76 12.09
CA ALA A 68 18.67 5.50 12.95
C ALA A 68 18.99 5.38 14.45
N ALA A 69 20.23 4.99 14.79
CA ALA A 69 20.66 4.89 16.19
C ALA A 69 20.80 6.26 16.87
N SER A 70 21.13 7.32 16.11
CA SER A 70 21.44 8.66 16.63
C SER A 70 20.48 9.75 16.19
N LYS A 71 19.69 9.54 15.15
CA LYS A 71 18.76 10.50 14.57
C LYS A 71 17.33 9.97 14.66
N ARG A 72 16.75 10.06 15.85
CA ARG A 72 15.35 9.69 16.13
C ARG A 72 14.86 10.47 17.34
N GLY A 73 13.55 10.55 17.51
CA GLY A 73 12.93 11.17 18.68
C GLY A 73 13.36 10.51 20.00
N PRO A 74 13.36 11.26 21.10
CA PRO A 74 13.91 10.79 22.38
C PRO A 74 13.16 9.57 22.97
N ARG A 75 11.91 9.36 22.56
CA ARG A 75 11.07 8.25 23.01
C ARG A 75 10.66 7.31 21.88
N ALA A 76 11.17 7.55 20.66
CA ALA A 76 10.82 6.74 19.51
C ALA A 76 11.41 5.32 19.62
N GLU A 77 10.57 4.33 19.35
CA GLU A 77 11.04 2.97 19.20
C GLU A 77 11.81 2.81 17.89
N LEU A 78 12.84 1.95 17.90
CA LEU A 78 13.57 1.54 16.71
C LEU A 78 13.27 0.08 16.41
N VAL A 79 12.69 -0.15 15.23
CA VAL A 79 12.45 -1.50 14.72
C VAL A 79 13.36 -1.74 13.51
N SER A 80 14.29 -2.68 13.65
CA SER A 80 15.23 -3.03 12.58
C SER A 80 14.68 -4.21 11.76
N LEU A 81 14.37 -3.96 10.48
CA LEU A 81 13.88 -4.95 9.51
C LEU A 81 14.95 -5.37 8.50
N ASN A 82 16.13 -4.79 8.55
CA ASN A 82 17.21 -5.01 7.61
C ASN A 82 17.74 -6.46 7.66
N LEU A 83 17.26 -7.29 6.75
CA LEU A 83 17.65 -8.70 6.64
C LEU A 83 18.90 -8.87 5.79
N MET A 84 18.93 -8.23 4.63
CA MET A 84 20.06 -8.22 3.68
C MET A 84 19.88 -7.01 2.76
N PRO A 85 20.95 -6.54 2.05
CA PRO A 85 20.85 -5.36 1.19
C PRO A 85 19.64 -5.41 0.25
N GLY A 86 18.80 -4.37 0.31
CA GLY A 86 17.58 -4.23 -0.50
C GLY A 86 16.34 -4.97 0.04
N ILE A 87 16.40 -5.63 1.20
CA ILE A 87 15.25 -6.38 1.75
C ILE A 87 15.07 -6.12 3.26
N PRO A 88 13.90 -5.62 3.68
CA PRO A 88 12.85 -5.02 2.87
C PRO A 88 13.25 -3.65 2.32
N THR A 89 12.55 -3.19 1.26
CA THR A 89 12.64 -1.81 0.78
C THR A 89 11.74 -0.88 1.60
N CYS A 90 12.03 0.42 1.56
CA CYS A 90 11.17 1.44 2.17
C CYS A 90 9.76 1.41 1.58
N ASN A 91 9.62 1.19 0.26
CA ASN A 91 8.30 1.12 -0.38
C ASN A 91 7.46 -0.08 0.09
N GLN A 92 8.06 -1.25 0.32
CA GLN A 92 7.36 -2.41 0.89
C GLN A 92 6.84 -2.13 2.30
N VAL A 93 7.63 -1.42 3.10
CA VAL A 93 7.21 -1.02 4.45
C VAL A 93 6.14 0.07 4.40
N LEU A 94 6.25 1.04 3.49
CA LEU A 94 5.25 2.08 3.26
C LEU A 94 3.88 1.45 2.94
N GLU A 95 3.83 0.51 1.99
CA GLU A 95 2.60 -0.20 1.63
C GLU A 95 1.94 -0.88 2.84
N ALA A 96 2.74 -1.49 3.71
CA ALA A 96 2.24 -2.15 4.92
C ALA A 96 1.70 -1.14 5.94
N VAL A 97 2.41 -0.03 6.18
CA VAL A 97 2.03 1.01 7.15
C VAL A 97 0.76 1.74 6.69
N LEU A 98 0.67 2.14 5.41
CA LEU A 98 -0.52 2.81 4.85
C LEU A 98 -1.79 1.93 4.95
N SER A 99 -1.64 0.61 5.01
CA SER A 99 -2.79 -0.30 5.21
C SER A 99 -3.30 -0.34 6.66
N ALA A 100 -2.55 0.23 7.61
CA ALA A 100 -2.80 0.06 9.05
C ALA A 100 -3.23 1.34 9.77
N VAL A 101 -2.76 2.52 9.32
CA VAL A 101 -3.03 3.81 9.98
C VAL A 101 -3.41 4.88 8.95
N PRO A 102 -4.28 5.84 9.31
CA PRO A 102 -4.50 7.02 8.48
C PRO A 102 -3.23 7.88 8.46
N VAL A 103 -2.90 8.43 7.29
CA VAL A 103 -1.77 9.35 7.10
C VAL A 103 -2.29 10.65 6.51
N GLU A 104 -1.80 11.78 7.02
CA GLU A 104 -2.22 13.13 6.59
C GLU A 104 -1.11 13.93 5.91
N ALA A 105 0.17 13.57 6.13
CA ALA A 105 1.30 14.19 5.45
C ALA A 105 2.44 13.18 5.22
N ILE A 106 3.16 13.38 4.12
CA ILE A 106 4.27 12.51 3.72
C ILE A 106 5.45 13.38 3.29
N GLN A 107 6.51 13.38 4.08
CA GLN A 107 7.72 14.16 3.83
C GLN A 107 8.87 13.29 3.37
N THR A 108 9.67 13.81 2.46
CA THR A 108 10.91 13.19 1.98
C THR A 108 12.07 14.15 2.18
N MET A 109 13.30 13.63 2.16
CA MET A 109 14.49 14.47 2.23
C MET A 109 14.78 15.02 0.84
N GLN A 110 14.82 16.35 0.69
CA GLN A 110 15.12 17.02 -0.58
C GLN A 110 16.48 16.56 -1.13
N THR A 111 16.54 16.33 -2.43
CA THR A 111 17.76 15.93 -3.12
C THR A 111 18.77 17.07 -3.18
N GLU A 112 20.06 16.74 -3.05
CA GLU A 112 21.14 17.69 -3.32
C GLU A 112 21.30 17.88 -4.83
N THR A 113 21.47 19.13 -5.26
CA THR A 113 21.70 19.51 -6.68
C THR A 113 23.17 19.61 -7.04
N SER A 114 24.07 19.49 -6.06
CA SER A 114 25.53 19.51 -6.24
C SER A 114 26.22 18.61 -5.24
N GLY A 115 27.47 18.24 -5.53
CA GLY A 115 28.26 17.36 -4.65
C GLY A 115 28.12 15.86 -4.99
N PRO A 116 28.73 14.97 -4.17
CA PRO A 116 28.85 13.55 -4.50
C PRO A 116 27.53 12.79 -4.41
N TYR A 117 26.51 13.35 -3.79
CA TYR A 117 25.19 12.74 -3.60
C TYR A 117 24.09 13.41 -4.43
N ALA A 118 24.47 14.37 -5.29
CA ALA A 118 23.52 15.06 -6.17
C ALA A 118 22.77 14.08 -7.08
N LEU A 119 21.53 14.45 -7.39
CA LEU A 119 20.69 13.78 -8.37
C LEU A 119 20.10 14.82 -9.34
N ASP A 120 20.02 14.46 -10.61
CA ASP A 120 19.30 15.21 -11.63
C ASP A 120 17.83 14.79 -11.58
N GLY A 121 17.00 15.55 -10.85
CA GLY A 121 15.59 15.29 -10.69
C GLY A 121 15.23 14.41 -9.47
N ASP A 122 14.00 13.89 -9.48
CA ASP A 122 13.48 13.05 -8.41
C ASP A 122 14.18 11.69 -8.36
N PRO A 123 14.43 11.15 -7.16
CA PRO A 123 14.90 9.77 -7.01
C PRO A 123 13.88 8.77 -7.59
N PRO A 124 14.31 7.70 -8.28
CA PRO A 124 13.38 6.70 -8.83
C PRO A 124 12.39 6.14 -7.80
N VAL A 125 12.82 5.95 -6.56
CA VAL A 125 11.97 5.44 -5.46
C VAL A 125 10.78 6.36 -5.15
N TRP A 126 10.83 7.64 -5.47
CA TRP A 126 9.69 8.54 -5.25
C TRP A 126 8.54 8.27 -6.21
N GLU A 127 8.82 7.75 -7.42
CA GLU A 127 7.75 7.27 -8.30
C GLU A 127 7.06 6.03 -7.72
N ASP A 128 7.83 5.09 -7.19
CA ASP A 128 7.27 3.93 -6.48
C ASP A 128 6.39 4.35 -5.29
N TYR A 129 6.77 5.41 -4.56
CA TYR A 129 5.96 5.96 -3.46
C TYR A 129 4.65 6.57 -3.95
N ARG A 130 4.70 7.39 -5.02
CA ARG A 130 3.48 7.97 -5.62
C ARG A 130 2.49 6.90 -6.04
N GLU A 131 2.98 5.84 -6.71
CA GLU A 131 2.14 4.70 -7.07
C GLU A 131 1.55 4.00 -5.84
N THR A 132 2.32 3.82 -4.78
CA THR A 132 1.87 3.16 -3.55
C THR A 132 0.83 4.00 -2.82
N ILE A 133 1.01 5.31 -2.76
CA ILE A 133 0.05 6.28 -2.20
C ILE A 133 -1.26 6.25 -3.00
N GLN A 134 -1.16 6.27 -4.34
CA GLN A 134 -2.33 6.18 -5.22
C GLN A 134 -3.09 4.85 -5.05
N LYS A 135 -2.38 3.72 -4.95
CA LYS A 135 -2.98 2.39 -4.70
C LYS A 135 -3.66 2.30 -3.33
N ALA A 136 -3.25 3.11 -2.37
CA ALA A 136 -3.89 3.23 -1.06
C ALA A 136 -5.11 4.16 -1.05
N ASP A 137 -5.49 4.75 -2.21
CA ASP A 137 -6.59 5.70 -2.38
C ASP A 137 -6.43 6.97 -1.52
N LEU A 138 -5.18 7.45 -1.37
CA LEU A 138 -4.84 8.65 -0.62
C LEU A 138 -4.55 9.81 -1.58
N ASP A 139 -5.19 10.96 -1.32
CA ASP A 139 -4.93 12.23 -2.03
C ASP A 139 -3.80 13.00 -1.31
N LEU A 140 -2.60 12.40 -1.30
CA LEU A 140 -1.42 12.96 -0.66
C LEU A 140 -0.28 13.10 -1.68
N GLN A 141 0.52 14.15 -1.48
CA GLN A 141 1.73 14.39 -2.27
C GLN A 141 2.97 14.16 -1.41
N LEU A 142 4.09 13.85 -2.06
CA LEU A 142 5.39 13.88 -1.40
C LEU A 142 5.82 15.34 -1.20
N GLU A 143 6.21 15.68 0.02
CA GLU A 143 6.68 17.01 0.41
C GLU A 143 8.19 16.96 0.68
N PRO A 144 9.05 17.28 -0.32
CA PRO A 144 10.50 17.34 -0.08
C PRO A 144 10.83 18.50 0.86
N ILE A 145 11.52 18.23 1.95
CA ILE A 145 12.01 19.22 2.89
C ILE A 145 13.54 19.19 2.98
N ASP A 146 14.14 20.30 3.38
CA ASP A 146 15.58 20.38 3.56
C ASP A 146 16.11 19.26 4.45
N LYS A 147 17.30 18.77 4.16
CA LYS A 147 17.94 17.66 4.87
C LYS A 147 18.03 17.87 6.39
N TRP A 148 18.36 19.08 6.83
CA TRP A 148 18.48 19.37 8.25
C TRP A 148 17.12 19.52 8.92
N ALA A 149 16.15 20.11 8.22
CA ALA A 149 14.76 20.17 8.65
C ALA A 149 14.16 18.75 8.78
N PHE A 150 14.52 17.83 7.87
CA PHE A 150 14.12 16.42 7.99
C PHE A 150 14.68 15.76 9.27
N TYR A 151 15.96 15.95 9.56
CA TYR A 151 16.55 15.43 10.81
C TYR A 151 15.93 16.07 12.06
N GLU A 152 15.59 17.37 12.02
CA GLU A 152 14.89 18.03 13.10
C GLU A 152 13.50 17.45 13.32
N ALA A 153 12.70 17.27 12.24
CA ALA A 153 11.37 16.68 12.31
C ALA A 153 11.37 15.29 12.96
N VAL A 154 12.36 14.46 12.63
CA VAL A 154 12.53 13.12 13.23
C VAL A 154 13.02 13.17 14.69
N SER A 155 13.61 14.27 15.12
CA SER A 155 14.18 14.40 16.48
C SER A 155 13.18 14.96 17.51
N THR A 156 11.92 15.19 17.13
CA THR A 156 10.88 15.76 18.00
C THR A 156 10.31 14.70 18.98
N PRO A 157 9.64 15.12 20.06
CA PRO A 157 8.89 14.21 20.94
C PRO A 157 7.71 13.51 20.26
N ASP A 158 7.19 14.05 19.16
CA ASP A 158 6.07 13.49 18.39
C ASP A 158 6.50 12.33 17.49
N HIS A 159 7.82 12.18 17.28
CA HIS A 159 8.38 11.02 16.60
C HIS A 159 8.32 9.79 17.50
N VAL A 160 7.50 8.79 17.11
CA VAL A 160 7.21 7.61 17.94
C VAL A 160 7.86 6.34 17.43
N LEU A 161 8.21 6.28 16.13
CA LEU A 161 8.70 5.05 15.51
C LEU A 161 9.69 5.33 14.38
N THR A 162 10.85 4.70 14.44
CA THR A 162 11.76 4.56 13.31
C THR A 162 11.78 3.10 12.87
N ILE A 163 11.44 2.83 11.61
CA ILE A 163 11.53 1.52 10.98
C ILE A 163 12.74 1.52 10.07
N GLN A 164 13.83 0.89 10.51
CA GLN A 164 15.06 0.78 9.73
C GLN A 164 14.92 -0.36 8.72
N THR A 165 14.98 -0.04 7.45
CA THR A 165 14.99 -1.00 6.34
C THR A 165 16.41 -1.31 5.87
N ALA A 166 16.52 -2.18 4.88
CA ALA A 166 17.78 -2.44 4.18
C ALA A 166 17.81 -1.83 2.76
N ASP A 167 16.93 -0.86 2.48
CA ASP A 167 16.87 -0.18 1.18
C ASP A 167 18.20 0.51 0.88
N GLN A 168 18.72 0.30 -0.33
CA GLN A 168 19.99 0.87 -0.76
C GLN A 168 19.81 2.09 -1.69
N GLN A 169 18.57 2.46 -1.97
CA GLN A 169 18.28 3.61 -2.82
C GLN A 169 18.56 4.91 -2.07
N ARG A 170 19.19 5.86 -2.75
CA ARG A 170 19.42 7.19 -2.17
C ARG A 170 18.11 7.94 -2.03
N TYR A 171 17.99 8.72 -0.96
CA TYR A 171 16.80 9.53 -0.64
C TYR A 171 15.50 8.71 -0.47
N ALA A 172 15.64 7.44 -0.07
CA ALA A 172 14.50 6.57 0.20
C ALA A 172 13.88 6.78 1.61
N ASN A 173 14.45 7.66 2.42
CA ASN A 173 13.87 8.01 3.72
C ASN A 173 12.52 8.72 3.53
N ILE A 174 11.49 8.28 4.24
CA ILE A 174 10.14 8.83 4.17
C ILE A 174 9.55 8.98 5.57
N LEU A 175 9.08 10.18 5.89
CA LEU A 175 8.47 10.53 7.18
C LEU A 175 6.98 10.71 7.00
N LEU A 176 6.20 9.99 7.78
CA LEU A 176 4.74 9.99 7.75
C LEU A 176 4.20 10.68 9.00
N SER A 177 3.18 11.53 8.85
CA SER A 177 2.39 12.05 9.97
C SER A 177 1.07 11.30 10.05
N ILE A 178 0.75 10.77 11.24
CA ILE A 178 -0.51 10.06 11.47
C ILE A 178 -1.65 11.08 11.50
N GLY A 179 -2.66 10.81 10.70
CA GLY A 179 -3.88 11.59 10.60
C GLY A 179 -4.96 11.15 11.59
N VAL A 180 -6.14 11.72 11.42
CA VAL A 180 -7.33 11.38 12.23
C VAL A 180 -8.14 10.30 11.51
N ARG A 181 -8.57 9.30 12.25
CA ARG A 181 -9.54 8.33 11.76
C ARG A 181 -10.94 8.96 11.71
N MET A 182 -11.57 9.01 10.54
CA MET A 182 -12.83 9.72 10.30
C MET A 182 -14.02 8.77 10.08
N ASP A 183 -13.83 7.44 10.08
CA ASP A 183 -14.82 6.37 9.88
C ASP A 183 -15.26 5.67 11.16
#